data_b45aaf34401a1c32ad55b958174c9c1c
#
_entry.id   b45aaf34401a1c32ad55b958174c9c1c
#
_cell.length_a   1.000
_cell.length_b   1.000
_cell.length_c   1.000
_cell.angle_alpha   90.00
_cell.angle_beta   90.00
_cell.angle_gamma   90.00
#
_symmetry.space_group_name_H-M   'P 1'
#
loop_
_entity.id
_entity.type
_entity.pdbx_description
1 polymer ?
#
loop_
_entity_poly.entity_id
_entity_poly.type
_entity_poly.pdbx_seq_one_letter_code
_entity_poly.pdbx_strand_id
1 'polypeptide(L)'
;MNSNKEQLNHFLVVTFNTILRLEEKTLEKLTNNHLSISEVHLLETVFETLKNGENTATNIAHAAGITLGSLTTAVKTLEKKGYLIRERDDSDKRIVHITPTPIAIFVNEQHGKFHEKMVSDIVANLSIEEEQILVEALSKMQKYFAIQTQNAQ
;
A
#
# COMPACT_ATOMS: atom_id res chain seq x y z
N MET A 1 30.30 15.31 -1.22
CA MET A 1 28.98 15.37 -0.53
C MET A 1 29.22 15.42 0.98
N ASN A 2 28.36 16.03 1.78
CA ASN A 2 28.51 15.97 3.24
C ASN A 2 28.24 14.53 3.70
N SER A 3 29.04 13.98 4.63
CA SER A 3 28.92 12.61 5.15
C SER A 3 27.47 12.21 5.52
N ASN A 4 26.70 13.14 6.11
CA ASN A 4 25.29 12.91 6.46
C ASN A 4 24.39 12.70 5.23
N LYS A 5 24.66 13.39 4.11
CA LYS A 5 23.90 13.20 2.86
C LYS A 5 24.20 11.86 2.22
N GLU A 6 25.43 11.40 2.30
CA GLU A 6 25.84 10.08 1.81
C GLU A 6 25.20 8.97 2.63
N GLN A 7 25.21 9.11 3.96
CA GLN A 7 24.55 8.17 4.87
C GLN A 7 23.02 8.13 4.64
N LEU A 8 22.39 9.30 4.45
CA LEU A 8 20.96 9.37 4.16
C LEU A 8 20.60 8.71 2.83
N ASN A 9 21.39 8.98 1.78
CA ASN A 9 21.20 8.35 0.48
C ASN A 9 21.34 6.83 0.56
N HIS A 10 22.38 6.34 1.22
CA HIS A 10 22.59 4.91 1.44
C HIS A 10 21.43 4.30 2.23
N PHE A 11 20.98 4.94 3.31
CA PHE A 11 19.84 4.51 4.10
C PHE A 11 18.58 4.40 3.25
N LEU A 12 18.22 5.44 2.49
CA LEU A 12 17.02 5.43 1.65
C LEU A 12 17.05 4.28 0.65
N VAL A 13 18.15 4.12 -0.09
CA VAL A 13 18.28 3.08 -1.12
C VAL A 13 18.24 1.67 -0.51
N VAL A 14 19.05 1.42 0.53
CA VAL A 14 19.19 0.07 1.11
C VAL A 14 17.97 -0.30 1.93
N THR A 15 17.46 0.61 2.75
CA THR A 15 16.36 0.31 3.67
C THR A 15 15.05 0.07 2.91
N PHE A 16 14.70 0.92 1.94
CA PHE A 16 13.49 0.70 1.14
C PHE A 16 13.54 -0.61 0.38
N ASN A 17 14.66 -0.93 -0.27
CA ASN A 17 14.81 -2.21 -0.95
C ASN A 17 14.74 -3.41 0.00
N THR A 18 15.23 -3.27 1.23
CA THR A 18 15.18 -4.33 2.23
C THR A 18 13.76 -4.55 2.73
N ILE A 19 13.02 -3.47 3.00
CA ILE A 19 11.61 -3.55 3.41
C ILE A 19 10.80 -4.27 2.32
N LEU A 20 10.91 -3.85 1.06
CA LEU A 20 10.21 -4.50 -0.06
C LEU A 20 10.52 -5.99 -0.16
N ARG A 21 11.78 -6.40 -0.01
CA ARG A 21 12.15 -7.83 -0.02
C ARG A 21 11.56 -8.62 1.15
N LEU A 22 11.46 -8.00 2.32
CA LEU A 22 10.84 -8.64 3.50
C LEU A 22 9.34 -8.81 3.28
N GLU A 23 8.66 -7.80 2.72
CA GLU A 23 7.26 -7.90 2.34
C GLU A 23 7.03 -9.00 1.32
N GLU A 24 7.79 -9.02 0.22
CA GLU A 24 7.72 -10.08 -0.81
C GLU A 24 7.83 -11.48 -0.19
N LYS A 25 8.86 -11.73 0.61
CA LYS A 25 9.05 -13.03 1.27
C LYS A 25 7.91 -13.40 2.22
N THR A 26 7.33 -12.43 2.90
CA THR A 26 6.20 -12.66 3.79
C THR A 26 4.95 -13.02 2.99
N LEU A 27 4.70 -12.30 1.90
CA LEU A 27 3.59 -12.56 0.99
C LEU A 27 3.72 -13.89 0.23
N GLU A 28 4.93 -14.26 -0.21
CA GLU A 28 5.19 -15.58 -0.82
C GLU A 28 4.74 -16.70 0.10
N LYS A 29 5.10 -16.63 1.38
CA LYS A 29 4.69 -17.62 2.39
C LYS A 29 3.21 -17.61 2.66
N LEU A 30 2.61 -16.41 2.75
CA LEU A 30 1.21 -16.23 3.10
C LEU A 30 0.28 -16.67 1.98
N THR A 31 0.62 -16.39 0.73
CA THR A 31 -0.25 -16.59 -0.44
C THR A 31 0.23 -17.70 -1.38
N ASN A 32 1.31 -18.37 -1.05
CA ASN A 32 1.95 -19.37 -1.91
C ASN A 32 2.22 -18.82 -3.33
N ASN A 33 2.83 -17.62 -3.40
CA ASN A 33 3.10 -16.88 -4.64
C ASN A 33 1.86 -16.47 -5.45
N HIS A 34 0.68 -16.50 -4.87
CA HIS A 34 -0.56 -16.18 -5.58
C HIS A 34 -0.78 -14.68 -5.78
N LEU A 35 -0.21 -13.84 -4.90
CA LEU A 35 -0.28 -12.39 -4.99
C LEU A 35 1.11 -11.76 -5.09
N SER A 36 1.24 -10.75 -5.95
CA SER A 36 2.37 -9.83 -5.96
C SER A 36 2.21 -8.74 -4.91
N ILE A 37 3.31 -8.06 -4.56
CA ILE A 37 3.28 -6.92 -3.64
C ILE A 37 2.39 -5.78 -4.17
N SER A 38 2.43 -5.52 -5.47
CA SER A 38 1.59 -4.49 -6.11
C SER A 38 0.09 -4.82 -6.01
N GLU A 39 -0.26 -6.10 -6.10
CA GLU A 39 -1.64 -6.56 -5.93
C GLU A 39 -2.11 -6.40 -4.48
N VAL A 40 -1.24 -6.65 -3.50
CA VAL A 40 -1.55 -6.44 -2.08
C VAL A 40 -1.71 -4.96 -1.76
N HIS A 41 -0.85 -4.09 -2.25
CA HIS A 41 -0.99 -2.63 -2.08
C HIS A 41 -2.29 -2.10 -2.73
N LEU A 42 -2.71 -2.68 -3.87
CA LEU A 42 -4.01 -2.35 -4.44
C LEU A 42 -5.16 -2.82 -3.55
N LEU A 43 -5.07 -4.01 -2.96
CA LEU A 43 -6.07 -4.47 -1.97
C LEU A 43 -6.16 -3.52 -0.78
N GLU A 44 -5.04 -3.05 -0.23
CA GLU A 44 -5.02 -2.05 0.86
C GLU A 44 -5.77 -0.77 0.46
N THR A 45 -5.53 -0.26 -0.75
CA THR A 45 -6.26 0.91 -1.28
C THR A 45 -7.76 0.65 -1.39
N VAL A 46 -8.17 -0.56 -1.81
CA VAL A 46 -9.59 -0.94 -1.84
C VAL A 46 -10.18 -0.95 -0.43
N PHE A 47 -9.46 -1.47 0.58
CA PHE A 47 -9.92 -1.46 1.96
C PHE A 47 -10.06 -0.05 2.52
N GLU A 48 -9.11 0.84 2.22
CA GLU A 48 -9.16 2.23 2.69
C GLU A 48 -10.33 3.00 2.08
N THR A 49 -10.55 2.88 0.77
CA THR A 49 -11.68 3.53 0.10
C THR A 49 -13.01 2.97 0.57
N LEU A 50 -13.09 1.67 0.84
CA LEU A 50 -14.28 1.02 1.37
C LEU A 50 -14.65 1.54 2.78
N LYS A 51 -13.68 1.75 3.66
CA LYS A 51 -13.91 2.35 5.00
C LYS A 51 -14.57 3.72 4.91
N ASN A 52 -14.25 4.49 3.89
CA ASN A 52 -14.80 5.83 3.65
C ASN A 52 -16.12 5.80 2.87
N GLY A 53 -16.61 4.63 2.47
CA GLY A 53 -17.80 4.50 1.61
C GLY A 53 -17.55 4.90 0.15
N GLU A 54 -16.29 4.94 -0.28
CA GLU A 54 -15.85 5.45 -1.60
C GLU A 54 -15.26 4.35 -2.49
N ASN A 55 -15.77 3.13 -2.39
CA ASN A 55 -15.23 1.95 -3.08
C ASN A 55 -15.62 1.84 -4.57
N THR A 56 -15.83 2.97 -5.24
CA THR A 56 -16.03 2.98 -6.69
C THR A 56 -14.71 2.82 -7.45
N ALA A 57 -14.76 2.23 -8.64
CA ALA A 57 -13.57 2.06 -9.47
C ALA A 57 -12.82 3.39 -9.72
N THR A 58 -13.54 4.49 -9.93
CA THR A 58 -12.96 5.81 -10.14
C THR A 58 -12.21 6.31 -8.91
N ASN A 59 -12.81 6.19 -7.72
CA ASN A 59 -12.20 6.63 -6.47
C ASN A 59 -10.97 5.79 -6.12
N ILE A 60 -11.04 4.47 -6.31
CA ILE A 60 -9.91 3.57 -6.08
C ILE A 60 -8.76 3.88 -7.04
N ALA A 61 -9.02 4.12 -8.33
CA ALA A 61 -8.00 4.50 -9.29
C ALA A 61 -7.30 5.81 -8.89
N HIS A 62 -8.08 6.81 -8.47
CA HIS A 62 -7.56 8.08 -7.97
C HIS A 62 -6.69 7.88 -6.72
N ALA A 63 -7.19 7.14 -5.71
CA ALA A 63 -6.46 6.85 -4.48
C ALA A 63 -5.17 6.06 -4.72
N ALA A 64 -5.17 5.11 -5.67
CA ALA A 64 -4.02 4.34 -6.07
C ALA A 64 -3.03 5.11 -6.98
N GLY A 65 -3.40 6.30 -7.47
CA GLY A 65 -2.57 7.09 -8.38
C GLY A 65 -2.36 6.45 -9.75
N ILE A 66 -3.34 5.67 -10.24
CA ILE A 66 -3.30 4.98 -11.54
C ILE A 66 -4.49 5.36 -12.42
N THR A 67 -4.40 5.06 -13.72
CA THR A 67 -5.51 5.28 -14.64
C THR A 67 -6.65 4.28 -14.38
N LEU A 68 -7.89 4.66 -14.71
CA LEU A 68 -9.05 3.77 -14.61
C LEU A 68 -8.87 2.50 -15.46
N GLY A 69 -8.21 2.61 -16.61
CA GLY A 69 -7.89 1.45 -17.46
C GLY A 69 -6.93 0.48 -16.79
N SER A 70 -5.86 1.00 -16.17
CA SER A 70 -4.91 0.19 -15.38
C SER A 70 -5.59 -0.47 -14.19
N LEU A 71 -6.43 0.26 -13.45
CA LEU A 71 -7.21 -0.30 -12.35
C LEU A 71 -8.13 -1.43 -12.85
N THR A 72 -8.87 -1.21 -13.94
CA THR A 72 -9.78 -2.21 -14.50
C THR A 72 -9.07 -3.52 -14.81
N THR A 73 -7.86 -3.45 -15.37
CA THR A 73 -7.03 -4.62 -15.65
C THR A 73 -6.58 -5.33 -14.38
N ALA A 74 -6.08 -4.59 -13.40
CA ALA A 74 -5.62 -5.14 -12.12
C ALA A 74 -6.78 -5.78 -11.32
N VAL A 75 -7.94 -5.12 -11.27
CA VAL A 75 -9.13 -5.64 -10.59
C VAL A 75 -9.66 -6.91 -11.28
N LYS A 76 -9.66 -6.98 -12.60
CA LYS A 76 -10.01 -8.23 -13.32
C LYS A 76 -9.09 -9.39 -12.93
N THR A 77 -7.80 -9.13 -12.78
CA THR A 77 -6.84 -10.15 -12.34
C THR A 77 -7.13 -10.60 -10.92
N LEU A 78 -7.36 -9.67 -9.99
CA LEU A 78 -7.69 -9.98 -8.59
C LEU A 78 -9.06 -10.66 -8.43
N GLU A 79 -10.04 -10.29 -9.26
CA GLU A 79 -11.33 -10.96 -9.33
C GLU A 79 -11.20 -12.42 -9.81
N LYS A 80 -10.40 -12.65 -10.87
CA LYS A 80 -10.10 -14.00 -11.36
C LYS A 80 -9.37 -14.85 -10.33
N LYS A 81 -8.52 -14.22 -9.50
CA LYS A 81 -7.83 -14.89 -8.37
C LYS A 81 -8.73 -15.07 -7.14
N GLY A 82 -9.94 -14.51 -7.12
CA GLY A 82 -10.91 -14.64 -6.04
C GLY A 82 -10.74 -13.65 -4.88
N TYR A 83 -10.00 -12.57 -5.05
CA TYR A 83 -9.76 -11.57 -3.99
C TYR A 83 -10.73 -10.39 -4.02
N LEU A 84 -11.27 -10.05 -5.18
CA LEU A 84 -12.20 -8.92 -5.35
C LEU A 84 -13.48 -9.34 -6.05
N ILE A 85 -14.54 -8.58 -5.83
CA ILE A 85 -15.84 -8.67 -6.52
C ILE A 85 -16.14 -7.31 -7.11
N ARG A 86 -16.64 -7.29 -8.34
CA ARG A 86 -17.13 -6.08 -9.01
C ARG A 86 -18.64 -6.14 -9.16
N GLU A 87 -19.31 -5.09 -8.74
CA GLU A 87 -20.75 -4.95 -8.88
C GLU A 87 -21.08 -3.60 -9.50
N ARG A 88 -22.05 -3.59 -10.43
CA ARG A 88 -22.55 -2.34 -10.97
C ARG A 88 -23.60 -1.76 -10.03
N ASP A 89 -23.56 -0.45 -9.84
CA ASP A 89 -24.58 0.25 -9.08
C ASP A 89 -25.96 0.05 -9.69
N ASP A 90 -26.97 -0.11 -8.84
CA ASP A 90 -28.33 -0.36 -9.29
C ASP A 90 -28.98 0.86 -9.93
N SER A 91 -28.65 2.05 -9.45
CA SER A 91 -29.20 3.33 -9.91
C SER A 91 -28.47 3.89 -11.14
N ASP A 92 -27.13 3.69 -11.21
CA ASP A 92 -26.30 4.10 -12.35
C ASP A 92 -25.32 3.01 -12.75
N LYS A 93 -25.65 2.25 -13.79
CA LYS A 93 -24.83 1.13 -14.30
C LYS A 93 -23.44 1.52 -14.82
N ARG A 94 -23.13 2.82 -14.91
CA ARG A 94 -21.77 3.31 -15.22
C ARG A 94 -20.85 3.27 -14.00
N ILE A 95 -21.42 3.28 -12.79
CA ILE A 95 -20.68 3.18 -11.54
C ILE A 95 -20.41 1.70 -11.25
N VAL A 96 -19.15 1.39 -10.93
CA VAL A 96 -18.72 0.04 -10.55
C VAL A 96 -18.15 0.12 -9.13
N HIS A 97 -18.75 -0.62 -8.22
CA HIS A 97 -18.28 -0.85 -6.87
C HIS A 97 -17.35 -2.06 -6.82
N ILE A 98 -16.30 -1.96 -6.01
CA ILE A 98 -15.31 -3.02 -5.82
C ILE A 98 -15.26 -3.36 -4.35
N THR A 99 -15.46 -4.64 -4.02
CA THR A 99 -15.47 -5.15 -2.64
C THR A 99 -14.49 -6.30 -2.47
N PRO A 100 -13.78 -6.37 -1.33
CA PRO A 100 -12.90 -7.48 -1.03
C PRO A 100 -13.69 -8.72 -0.61
N THR A 101 -13.17 -9.89 -0.98
CA THR A 101 -13.67 -11.18 -0.53
C THR A 101 -13.10 -11.56 0.85
N PRO A 102 -13.65 -12.59 1.54
CA PRO A 102 -13.10 -13.05 2.82
C PRO A 102 -11.62 -13.42 2.78
N ILE A 103 -11.11 -13.98 1.67
CA ILE A 103 -9.68 -14.28 1.54
C ILE A 103 -8.84 -13.01 1.42
N ALA A 104 -9.35 -11.98 0.76
CA ALA A 104 -8.67 -10.68 0.71
C ALA A 104 -8.61 -10.02 2.08
N ILE A 105 -9.69 -10.12 2.88
CA ILE A 105 -9.72 -9.64 4.27
C ILE A 105 -8.63 -10.32 5.08
N PHE A 106 -8.53 -11.64 5.01
CA PHE A 106 -7.51 -12.40 5.71
C PHE A 106 -6.09 -11.97 5.31
N VAL A 107 -5.80 -11.84 4.02
CA VAL A 107 -4.48 -11.41 3.54
C VAL A 107 -4.15 -10.00 4.03
N ASN A 108 -5.10 -9.06 3.96
CA ASN A 108 -4.91 -7.69 4.41
C ASN A 108 -4.62 -7.62 5.92
N GLU A 109 -5.32 -8.42 6.73
CA GLU A 109 -5.07 -8.50 8.18
C GLU A 109 -3.66 -9.05 8.48
N GLN A 110 -3.23 -10.11 7.78
CA GLN A 110 -1.88 -10.67 7.99
C GLN A 110 -0.79 -9.71 7.53
N HIS A 111 -0.99 -8.99 6.43
CA HIS A 111 -0.08 -7.96 5.96
C HIS A 111 -0.01 -6.78 6.94
N GLY A 112 -1.14 -6.35 7.49
CA GLY A 112 -1.19 -5.35 8.56
C GLY A 112 -0.38 -5.76 9.79
N LYS A 113 -0.52 -7.01 10.25
CA LYS A 113 0.28 -7.55 11.38
C LYS A 113 1.78 -7.56 11.09
N PHE A 114 2.19 -7.81 9.86
CA PHE A 114 3.60 -7.69 9.47
C PHE A 114 4.11 -6.26 9.67
N HIS A 115 3.37 -5.25 9.22
CA HIS A 115 3.73 -3.84 9.41
C HIS A 115 3.73 -3.44 10.89
N GLU A 116 2.71 -3.81 11.64
CA GLU A 116 2.62 -3.55 13.08
C GLU A 116 3.84 -4.12 13.83
N LYS A 117 4.19 -5.37 13.53
CA LYS A 117 5.36 -6.00 14.13
C LYS A 117 6.65 -5.30 13.74
N MET A 118 6.85 -4.97 12.48
CA MET A 118 8.03 -4.26 11.99
C MET A 118 8.19 -2.91 12.70
N VAL A 119 7.13 -2.12 12.78
CA VAL A 119 7.14 -0.82 13.47
C VAL A 119 7.41 -1.00 14.97
N SER A 120 6.74 -1.94 15.62
CA SER A 120 6.94 -2.24 17.04
C SER A 120 8.38 -2.64 17.34
N ASP A 121 9.00 -3.49 16.52
CA ASP A 121 10.39 -3.92 16.70
C ASP A 121 11.37 -2.73 16.50
N ILE A 122 11.08 -1.81 15.59
CA ILE A 122 11.89 -0.59 15.39
C ILE A 122 11.79 0.33 16.62
N VAL A 123 10.56 0.64 17.04
CA VAL A 123 10.29 1.57 18.14
C VAL A 123 10.84 1.05 19.47
N ALA A 124 10.81 -0.27 19.69
CA ALA A 124 11.36 -0.87 20.91
C ALA A 124 12.86 -0.58 21.15
N ASN A 125 13.59 -0.16 20.11
CA ASN A 125 15.01 0.19 20.18
C ASN A 125 15.27 1.71 20.23
N LEU A 126 14.21 2.54 20.31
CA LEU A 126 14.31 4.00 20.33
C LEU A 126 13.86 4.55 21.69
N SER A 127 14.45 5.66 22.11
CA SER A 127 13.88 6.47 23.16
C SER A 127 12.65 7.25 22.65
N ILE A 128 11.83 7.76 23.56
CA ILE A 128 10.64 8.55 23.20
C ILE A 128 11.04 9.78 22.36
N GLU A 129 12.15 10.43 22.71
CA GLU A 129 12.67 11.58 21.98
C GLU A 129 13.14 11.20 20.57
N GLU A 130 13.83 10.07 20.43
CA GLU A 130 14.28 9.55 19.12
C GLU A 130 13.11 9.17 18.23
N GLU A 131 12.07 8.55 18.79
CA GLU A 131 10.83 8.23 18.07
C GLU A 131 10.16 9.49 17.54
N GLN A 132 10.01 10.54 18.36
CA GLN A 132 9.43 11.82 17.96
C GLN A 132 10.22 12.48 16.83
N ILE A 133 11.54 12.53 16.95
CA ILE A 133 12.43 13.11 15.92
C ILE A 133 12.30 12.32 14.61
N LEU A 134 12.26 10.98 14.68
CA LEU A 134 12.10 10.12 13.51
C LEU A 134 10.76 10.38 12.81
N VAL A 135 9.66 10.43 13.55
CA VAL A 135 8.31 10.69 13.00
C VAL A 135 8.27 12.06 12.32
N GLU A 136 8.84 13.10 12.94
CA GLU A 136 8.90 14.43 12.34
C GLU A 136 9.73 14.45 11.04
N ALA A 137 10.87 13.79 11.04
CA ALA A 137 11.76 13.70 9.86
C ALA A 137 11.07 12.94 8.70
N LEU A 138 10.46 11.80 8.99
CA LEU A 138 9.71 11.01 8.01
C LEU A 138 8.49 11.76 7.45
N SER A 139 7.78 12.53 8.29
CA SER A 139 6.67 13.38 7.85
C SER A 139 7.09 14.46 6.86
N LYS A 140 8.26 15.06 7.07
CA LYS A 140 8.84 16.04 6.13
C LYS A 140 9.22 15.38 4.80
N MET A 141 9.81 14.19 4.86
CA MET A 141 10.15 13.41 3.66
C MET A 141 8.90 13.01 2.88
N GLN A 142 7.85 12.54 3.56
CA GLN A 142 6.59 12.17 2.92
C GLN A 142 5.96 13.35 2.16
N LYS A 143 5.95 14.54 2.77
CA LYS A 143 5.47 15.76 2.10
C LYS A 143 6.28 16.09 0.85
N TYR A 144 7.60 15.97 0.92
CA TYR A 144 8.47 16.18 -0.24
C TYR A 144 8.11 15.23 -1.39
N PHE A 145 8.00 13.93 -1.14
CA PHE A 145 7.68 12.95 -2.17
C PHE A 145 6.25 13.11 -2.72
N ALA A 146 5.27 13.47 -1.88
CA ALA A 146 3.92 13.76 -2.34
C ALA A 146 3.88 14.90 -3.36
N ILE A 147 4.63 15.97 -3.12
CA ILE A 147 4.76 17.11 -4.07
C ILE A 147 5.44 16.66 -5.37
N GLN A 148 6.52 15.87 -5.30
CA GLN A 148 7.22 15.37 -6.50
C GLN A 148 6.32 14.47 -7.34
N THR A 149 5.50 13.62 -6.72
CA THR A 149 4.56 12.75 -7.43
C THR A 149 3.47 13.56 -8.17
N GLN A 150 2.97 14.64 -7.57
CA GLN A 150 2.00 15.52 -8.22
C GLN A 150 2.61 16.26 -9.42
N ASN A 151 3.87 16.67 -9.34
CA ASN A 151 4.57 17.39 -10.41
C ASN A 151 5.01 16.48 -11.57
N ALA A 152 4.99 15.16 -11.38
CA ALA A 152 5.39 14.18 -12.39
C ALA A 152 4.21 13.66 -13.25
N GLN A 153 2.98 14.07 -12.94
CA GLN A 153 1.76 13.78 -13.71
C GLN A 153 1.47 14.91 -14.69
#